data_64689548062fb1f53fcaa2ef2f67ad89
#
_entry.id   64689548062fb1f53fcaa2ef2f67ad89
#
_cell.length_a   1.000
_cell.length_b   1.000
_cell.length_c   1.000
_cell.angle_alpha   90.00
_cell.angle_beta   90.00
_cell.angle_gamma   90.00
#
_symmetry.space_group_name_H-M   'P 1'
#
loop_
_entity.id
_entity.type
_entity.pdbx_description
1 polymer ?
#
loop_
_entity_poly.entity_id
_entity_poly.type
_entity_poly.pdbx_seq_one_letter_code
_entity_poly.pdbx_strand_id
1 'polypeptide(L)'
;MPKQVDHRERRETIARALWRVVDQRGVQQLTLREVAQEAGISLGQLQHYFASRKAMLTFAMDLAAEQTAERVGQGLRGLGEHPHPREVLRVMLLETLPLHPDARATSRMSAAYVLEALHDEDVRTRARGGLLEGRALVEHLLRQAVADGHLAADRDPAVETGLLLALTGFTTLLELGAVTAEEVVAAVDSHLDRLFGGG
;
A
#
# COMPACT_ATOMS: atom_id res chain seq x y z
N MET A 1 21.68 11.67 -20.58
CA MET A 1 20.66 11.04 -19.75
C MET A 1 21.16 10.00 -18.72
N PRO A 2 22.45 9.56 -18.65
CA PRO A 2 22.89 8.56 -17.65
C PRO A 2 22.79 9.03 -16.20
N LYS A 3 23.06 10.30 -15.91
CA LYS A 3 23.20 10.85 -14.55
C LYS A 3 21.88 10.93 -13.73
N GLN A 4 20.73 11.04 -14.40
CA GLN A 4 19.42 11.15 -13.75
C GLN A 4 18.86 9.78 -13.37
N VAL A 5 19.13 8.74 -14.16
CA VAL A 5 18.77 7.34 -13.90
C VAL A 5 19.58 6.84 -12.69
N ASP A 6 20.87 7.10 -12.64
CA ASP A 6 21.75 6.73 -11.51
C ASP A 6 21.29 7.38 -10.18
N HIS A 7 20.81 8.65 -10.22
CA HIS A 7 20.33 9.34 -9.02
C HIS A 7 19.02 8.71 -8.48
N ARG A 8 18.06 8.34 -9.35
CA ARG A 8 16.83 7.66 -8.93
C ARG A 8 17.12 6.27 -8.37
N GLU A 9 17.90 5.47 -9.08
CA GLU A 9 18.29 4.12 -8.66
C GLU A 9 18.99 4.13 -7.29
N ARG A 10 19.84 5.13 -7.03
CA ARG A 10 20.49 5.29 -5.74
C ARG A 10 19.51 5.66 -4.63
N ARG A 11 18.54 6.54 -4.91
CA ARG A 11 17.47 6.87 -3.95
C ARG A 11 16.61 5.65 -3.62
N GLU A 12 16.29 4.83 -4.61
CA GLU A 12 15.56 3.56 -4.41
C GLU A 12 16.35 2.56 -3.56
N THR A 13 17.68 2.45 -3.80
CA THR A 13 18.54 1.61 -2.97
C THR A 13 18.52 2.05 -1.51
N ILE A 14 18.58 3.37 -1.26
CA ILE A 14 18.49 3.93 0.09
C ILE A 14 17.08 3.67 0.70
N ALA A 15 16.02 3.82 -0.10
CA ALA A 15 14.65 3.55 0.36
C ALA A 15 14.44 2.08 0.74
N ARG A 16 15.00 1.13 -0.01
CA ARG A 16 14.98 -0.29 0.35
C ARG A 16 15.79 -0.58 1.63
N ALA A 17 16.90 0.12 1.85
CA ALA A 17 17.63 0.03 3.13
C ALA A 17 16.78 0.58 4.29
N LEU A 18 16.06 1.69 4.09
CA LEU A 18 15.11 2.21 5.07
C LEU A 18 14.03 1.18 5.40
N TRP A 19 13.45 0.50 4.42
CA TRP A 19 12.45 -0.55 4.65
C TRP A 19 13.01 -1.68 5.53
N ARG A 20 14.25 -2.12 5.29
CA ARG A 20 14.89 -3.14 6.14
C ARG A 20 15.09 -2.65 7.57
N VAL A 21 15.47 -1.39 7.77
CA VAL A 21 15.58 -0.80 9.11
C VAL A 21 14.22 -0.75 9.81
N VAL A 22 13.16 -0.33 9.10
CA VAL A 22 11.78 -0.30 9.64
C VAL A 22 11.31 -1.71 9.97
N ASP A 23 11.60 -2.70 9.12
CA ASP A 23 11.23 -4.10 9.32
C ASP A 23 11.89 -4.72 10.56
N GLN A 24 13.18 -4.43 10.77
CA GLN A 24 13.98 -5.04 11.83
C GLN A 24 13.87 -4.31 13.18
N ARG A 25 13.71 -2.98 13.18
CA ARG A 25 13.85 -2.13 14.38
C ARG A 25 12.65 -1.23 14.64
N GLY A 26 11.71 -1.17 13.70
CA GLY A 26 10.57 -0.27 13.76
C GLY A 26 10.92 1.18 13.39
N VAL A 27 9.87 1.97 13.09
CA VAL A 27 10.01 3.38 12.65
C VAL A 27 10.52 4.31 13.76
N GLN A 28 10.30 3.97 15.03
CA GLN A 28 10.70 4.78 16.18
C GLN A 28 12.23 4.95 16.29
N GLN A 29 12.98 3.94 15.86
CA GLN A 29 14.45 3.94 15.87
C GLN A 29 15.06 4.40 14.53
N LEU A 30 14.25 4.82 13.56
CA LEU A 30 14.72 5.20 12.25
C LEU A 30 15.51 6.52 12.29
N THR A 31 16.81 6.44 12.06
CA THR A 31 17.71 7.59 11.89
C THR A 31 18.39 7.57 10.52
N LEU A 32 18.81 8.74 10.03
CA LEU A 32 19.61 8.82 8.79
C LEU A 32 20.92 8.00 8.89
N ARG A 33 21.51 7.93 10.07
CA ARG A 33 22.75 7.16 10.31
C ARG A 33 22.53 5.67 10.15
N GLU A 34 21.46 5.12 10.71
CA GLU A 34 21.12 3.70 10.59
C GLU A 34 20.81 3.32 9.15
N VAL A 35 20.05 4.16 8.44
CA VAL A 35 19.77 3.92 7.01
C VAL A 35 21.04 4.01 6.16
N ALA A 36 21.94 4.96 6.44
CA ALA A 36 23.23 5.06 5.75
C ALA A 36 24.07 3.79 5.97
N GLN A 37 24.14 3.32 7.22
CA GLN A 37 24.84 2.08 7.57
C GLN A 37 24.25 0.87 6.86
N GLU A 38 22.92 0.72 6.87
CA GLU A 38 22.21 -0.37 6.18
C GLU A 38 22.37 -0.31 4.65
N ALA A 39 22.44 0.91 4.08
CA ALA A 39 22.68 1.12 2.66
C ALA A 39 24.15 0.97 2.24
N GLY A 40 25.08 0.78 3.19
CA GLY A 40 26.53 0.69 2.92
C GLY A 40 27.15 1.99 2.41
N ILE A 41 26.63 3.17 2.84
CA ILE A 41 27.12 4.49 2.43
C ILE A 41 27.42 5.37 3.65
N SER A 42 28.20 6.44 3.45
CA SER A 42 28.41 7.42 4.51
C SER A 42 27.17 8.29 4.75
N LEU A 43 27.03 8.83 5.96
CA LEU A 43 25.95 9.76 6.29
C LEU A 43 25.94 10.98 5.36
N GLY A 44 27.12 11.51 5.01
CA GLY A 44 27.27 12.63 4.07
C GLY A 44 26.76 12.29 2.66
N GLN A 45 27.04 11.07 2.18
CA GLN A 45 26.47 10.59 0.92
C GLN A 45 24.95 10.49 0.98
N LEU A 46 24.37 9.95 2.06
CA LEU A 46 22.93 9.88 2.22
C LEU A 46 22.30 11.28 2.22
N GLN A 47 22.88 12.23 2.94
CA GLN A 47 22.39 13.63 3.01
C GLN A 47 22.45 14.36 1.65
N HIS A 48 23.30 13.91 0.73
CA HIS A 48 23.29 14.41 -0.65
C HIS A 48 22.01 14.01 -1.40
N TYR A 49 21.42 12.85 -1.08
CA TYR A 49 20.18 12.35 -1.71
C TYR A 49 18.90 12.79 -0.97
N PHE A 50 18.97 12.92 0.33
CA PHE A 50 17.83 13.26 1.19
C PHE A 50 18.20 14.33 2.23
N ALA A 51 17.62 15.51 2.08
CA ALA A 51 17.88 16.65 2.97
C ALA A 51 17.41 16.42 4.41
N SER A 52 16.46 15.49 4.65
CA SER A 52 15.91 15.20 5.96
C SER A 52 15.37 13.76 6.06
N ARG A 53 15.17 13.29 7.30
CA ARG A 53 14.49 12.03 7.61
C ARG A 53 13.08 12.01 6.96
N LYS A 54 12.33 13.10 7.07
CA LYS A 54 11.01 13.28 6.49
C LYS A 54 11.03 13.10 4.97
N ALA A 55 11.95 13.76 4.26
CA ALA A 55 12.08 13.63 2.81
C ALA A 55 12.40 12.19 2.38
N MET A 56 13.26 11.51 3.13
CA MET A 56 13.60 10.11 2.89
C MET A 56 12.40 9.18 3.14
N LEU A 57 11.67 9.38 4.25
CA LEU A 57 10.49 8.60 4.60
C LEU A 57 9.37 8.77 3.55
N THR A 58 9.13 10.01 3.12
CA THR A 58 8.14 10.31 2.07
C THR A 58 8.48 9.61 0.76
N PHE A 59 9.74 9.69 0.32
CA PHE A 59 10.17 8.99 -0.89
C PHE A 59 10.05 7.46 -0.77
N ALA A 60 10.36 6.90 0.40
CA ALA A 60 10.23 5.47 0.64
C ALA A 60 8.75 5.02 0.63
N MET A 61 7.83 5.88 1.07
CA MET A 61 6.39 5.64 0.97
C MET A 61 5.90 5.73 -0.47
N ASP A 62 6.37 6.72 -1.24
CA ASP A 62 6.03 6.84 -2.67
C ASP A 62 6.47 5.60 -3.44
N LEU A 63 7.68 5.12 -3.19
CA LEU A 63 8.20 3.88 -3.79
C LEU A 63 7.38 2.65 -3.37
N ALA A 64 6.92 2.57 -2.11
CA ALA A 64 6.05 1.49 -1.65
C ALA A 64 4.69 1.51 -2.37
N ALA A 65 4.12 2.69 -2.57
CA ALA A 65 2.88 2.88 -3.31
C ALA A 65 3.05 2.50 -4.80
N GLU A 66 4.14 2.93 -5.45
CA GLU A 66 4.48 2.54 -6.82
C GLU A 66 4.58 1.00 -6.97
N GLN A 67 5.26 0.33 -6.05
CA GLN A 67 5.41 -1.14 -6.08
C GLN A 67 4.06 -1.85 -5.86
N THR A 68 3.23 -1.36 -4.96
CA THR A 68 1.89 -1.91 -4.77
C THR A 68 1.04 -1.73 -6.03
N ALA A 69 1.06 -0.55 -6.65
CA ALA A 69 0.35 -0.30 -7.91
C ALA A 69 0.86 -1.19 -9.06
N GLU A 70 2.16 -1.46 -9.12
CA GLU A 70 2.74 -2.37 -10.11
C GLU A 70 2.26 -3.81 -9.91
N ARG A 71 2.23 -4.33 -8.66
CA ARG A 71 1.69 -5.67 -8.36
C ARG A 71 0.21 -5.76 -8.71
N VAL A 72 -0.59 -4.76 -8.31
CA VAL A 72 -2.01 -4.67 -8.72
C VAL A 72 -2.13 -4.72 -10.24
N GLY A 73 -1.36 -3.89 -10.96
CA GLY A 73 -1.35 -3.86 -12.42
C GLY A 73 -0.95 -5.21 -13.04
N GLN A 74 -0.01 -5.95 -12.44
CA GLN A 74 0.35 -7.30 -12.88
C GLN A 74 -0.81 -8.28 -12.66
N GLY A 75 -1.43 -8.27 -11.48
CA GLY A 75 -2.59 -9.10 -11.19
C GLY A 75 -3.77 -8.83 -12.13
N LEU A 76 -4.06 -7.56 -12.39
CA LEU A 76 -5.14 -7.16 -13.31
C LEU A 76 -4.89 -7.62 -14.75
N ARG A 77 -3.65 -7.57 -15.24
CA ARG A 77 -3.30 -8.08 -16.59
C ARG A 77 -3.57 -9.58 -16.73
N GLY A 78 -3.50 -10.33 -15.63
CA GLY A 78 -3.83 -11.76 -15.60
C GLY A 78 -5.32 -12.08 -15.71
N LEU A 79 -6.20 -11.09 -15.52
CA LEU A 79 -7.67 -11.29 -15.56
C LEU A 79 -8.30 -11.19 -16.96
N GLY A 80 -7.53 -10.80 -17.99
CA GLY A 80 -8.04 -10.62 -19.36
C GLY A 80 -8.57 -9.21 -19.64
N GLU A 81 -9.26 -9.04 -20.80
CA GLU A 81 -9.65 -7.71 -21.30
C GLU A 81 -10.86 -7.08 -20.58
N HIS A 82 -11.80 -7.90 -20.11
CA HIS A 82 -13.03 -7.44 -19.44
C HIS A 82 -13.25 -8.18 -18.12
N PRO A 83 -12.42 -7.93 -17.09
CA PRO A 83 -12.54 -8.64 -15.83
C PRO A 83 -13.82 -8.23 -15.09
N HIS A 84 -14.45 -9.20 -14.42
CA HIS A 84 -15.57 -8.90 -13.53
C HIS A 84 -15.12 -7.98 -12.38
N PRO A 85 -15.91 -6.94 -11.99
CA PRO A 85 -15.53 -5.99 -10.92
C PRO A 85 -15.12 -6.66 -9.60
N ARG A 86 -15.74 -7.80 -9.25
CA ARG A 86 -15.36 -8.63 -8.10
C ARG A 86 -13.87 -9.01 -8.14
N GLU A 87 -13.39 -9.51 -9.30
CA GLU A 87 -12.01 -9.95 -9.44
C GLU A 87 -11.03 -8.77 -9.42
N VAL A 88 -11.42 -7.63 -9.99
CA VAL A 88 -10.63 -6.38 -9.90
C VAL A 88 -10.44 -5.97 -8.44
N LEU A 89 -11.53 -5.89 -7.68
CA LEU A 89 -11.49 -5.53 -6.26
C LEU A 89 -10.73 -6.56 -5.43
N ARG A 90 -10.87 -7.85 -5.74
CA ARG A 90 -10.11 -8.93 -5.09
C ARG A 90 -8.60 -8.72 -5.25
N VAL A 91 -8.12 -8.51 -6.47
CA VAL A 91 -6.70 -8.24 -6.73
C VAL A 91 -6.24 -7.01 -5.97
N MET A 92 -6.97 -5.89 -6.04
CA MET A 92 -6.62 -4.65 -5.35
C MET A 92 -6.50 -4.85 -3.83
N LEU A 93 -7.46 -5.54 -3.22
CA LEU A 93 -7.45 -5.80 -1.76
C LEU A 93 -6.29 -6.71 -1.36
N LEU A 94 -6.10 -7.84 -2.04
CA LEU A 94 -5.07 -8.82 -1.66
C LEU A 94 -3.66 -8.26 -1.83
N GLU A 95 -3.40 -7.45 -2.86
CA GLU A 95 -2.09 -6.83 -3.08
C GLU A 95 -1.74 -5.72 -2.08
N THR A 96 -2.74 -5.16 -1.37
CA THR A 96 -2.49 -4.20 -0.30
C THR A 96 -2.22 -4.86 1.06
N LEU A 97 -2.55 -6.15 1.22
CA LEU A 97 -2.38 -6.91 2.46
C LEU A 97 -1.01 -7.61 2.52
N PRO A 98 -0.40 -7.80 3.70
CA PRO A 98 0.92 -8.41 3.86
C PRO A 98 0.90 -9.94 3.69
N LEU A 99 0.31 -10.44 2.60
CA LEU A 99 0.12 -11.86 2.33
C LEU A 99 1.37 -12.58 1.79
N HIS A 100 2.32 -11.82 1.26
CA HIS A 100 3.60 -12.32 0.75
C HIS A 100 4.76 -11.34 1.08
N PRO A 101 6.04 -11.76 0.99
CA PRO A 101 7.17 -10.96 1.48
C PRO A 101 7.22 -9.53 0.93
N ASP A 102 7.01 -9.33 -0.38
CA ASP A 102 7.07 -8.00 -1.02
C ASP A 102 5.91 -7.10 -0.56
N ALA A 103 4.70 -7.64 -0.43
CA ALA A 103 3.55 -6.93 0.11
C ALA A 103 3.75 -6.59 1.60
N ARG A 104 4.39 -7.46 2.37
CA ARG A 104 4.70 -7.21 3.78
C ARG A 104 5.62 -6.01 3.95
N ALA A 105 6.69 -5.92 3.14
CA ALA A 105 7.63 -4.79 3.21
C ALA A 105 6.93 -3.45 2.93
N THR A 106 6.09 -3.38 1.88
CA THR A 106 5.34 -2.17 1.52
C THR A 106 4.26 -1.84 2.55
N SER A 107 3.56 -2.84 3.11
CA SER A 107 2.54 -2.67 4.15
C SER A 107 3.14 -2.11 5.45
N ARG A 108 4.28 -2.64 5.91
CA ARG A 108 5.00 -2.13 7.08
C ARG A 108 5.47 -0.69 6.87
N MET A 109 5.93 -0.36 5.66
CA MET A 109 6.29 1.02 5.32
C MET A 109 5.08 1.95 5.41
N SER A 110 3.92 1.53 4.89
CA SER A 110 2.67 2.29 4.97
C SER A 110 2.25 2.52 6.42
N ALA A 111 2.31 1.48 7.27
CA ALA A 111 2.00 1.61 8.70
C ALA A 111 2.96 2.59 9.40
N ALA A 112 4.26 2.51 9.11
CA ALA A 112 5.26 3.44 9.63
C ALA A 112 4.97 4.90 9.23
N TYR A 113 4.56 5.11 7.98
CA TYR A 113 4.22 6.43 7.46
C TYR A 113 2.94 7.00 8.11
N VAL A 114 1.93 6.17 8.35
CA VAL A 114 0.71 6.57 9.07
C VAL A 114 1.04 6.98 10.51
N LEU A 115 1.93 6.26 11.22
CA LEU A 115 2.36 6.66 12.56
C LEU A 115 3.08 8.01 12.55
N GLU A 116 3.92 8.29 11.57
CA GLU A 116 4.57 9.60 11.42
C GLU A 116 3.53 10.71 11.15
N ALA A 117 2.50 10.41 10.35
CA ALA A 117 1.42 11.33 10.02
C ALA A 117 0.60 11.78 11.25
N LEU A 118 0.63 11.03 12.36
CA LEU A 118 0.00 11.43 13.61
C LEU A 118 0.72 12.61 14.30
N HIS A 119 1.99 12.85 13.95
CA HIS A 119 2.86 13.83 14.60
C HIS A 119 3.38 14.93 13.67
N ASP A 120 3.20 14.80 12.34
CA ASP A 120 3.65 15.77 11.34
C ASP A 120 2.51 16.11 10.37
N GLU A 121 2.13 17.39 10.29
CA GLU A 121 0.99 17.87 9.52
C GLU A 121 1.18 17.73 8.00
N ASP A 122 2.41 17.93 7.48
CA ASP A 122 2.68 17.77 6.04
C ASP A 122 2.60 16.30 5.64
N VAL A 123 3.14 15.40 6.49
CA VAL A 123 3.03 13.95 6.30
C VAL A 123 1.57 13.51 6.37
N ARG A 124 0.80 14.05 7.32
CA ARG A 124 -0.64 13.80 7.46
C ARG A 124 -1.43 14.21 6.22
N THR A 125 -1.19 15.41 5.73
CA THR A 125 -1.86 15.94 4.53
C THR A 125 -1.59 15.03 3.33
N ARG A 126 -0.35 14.60 3.14
CA ARG A 126 0.03 13.71 2.05
C ARG A 126 -0.55 12.31 2.22
N ALA A 127 -0.45 11.71 3.40
CA ALA A 127 -1.02 10.39 3.70
C ALA A 127 -2.54 10.38 3.49
N ARG A 128 -3.23 11.43 3.97
CA ARG A 128 -4.67 11.60 3.77
C ARG A 128 -5.03 11.73 2.28
N GLY A 129 -4.24 12.47 1.50
CA GLY A 129 -4.42 12.58 0.05
C GLY A 129 -4.41 11.22 -0.63
N GLY A 130 -3.37 10.41 -0.41
CA GLY A 130 -3.27 9.06 -0.98
C GLY A 130 -4.42 8.12 -0.56
N LEU A 131 -4.85 8.17 0.71
CA LEU A 131 -5.99 7.39 1.19
C LEU A 131 -7.31 7.81 0.53
N LEU A 132 -7.51 9.12 0.29
CA LEU A 132 -8.71 9.63 -0.39
C LEU A 132 -8.71 9.25 -1.88
N GLU A 133 -7.56 9.26 -2.54
CA GLU A 133 -7.42 8.80 -3.93
C GLU A 133 -7.76 7.31 -4.07
N GLY A 134 -7.21 6.46 -3.19
CA GLY A 134 -7.53 5.04 -3.15
C GLY A 134 -9.01 4.78 -2.89
N ARG A 135 -9.61 5.52 -1.93
CA ARG A 135 -11.05 5.47 -1.65
C ARG A 135 -11.88 5.85 -2.88
N ALA A 136 -11.55 6.96 -3.55
CA ALA A 136 -12.27 7.42 -4.72
C ALA A 136 -12.21 6.40 -5.87
N LEU A 137 -11.07 5.72 -6.05
CA LEU A 137 -10.92 4.66 -7.04
C LEU A 137 -11.86 3.49 -6.77
N VAL A 138 -11.87 2.97 -5.54
CA VAL A 138 -12.76 1.85 -5.16
C VAL A 138 -14.23 2.24 -5.32
N GLU A 139 -14.60 3.44 -4.86
CA GLU A 139 -15.98 3.94 -4.98
C GLU A 139 -16.42 4.12 -6.44
N HIS A 140 -15.51 4.56 -7.31
CA HIS A 140 -15.77 4.67 -8.74
C HIS A 140 -16.03 3.29 -9.37
N LEU A 141 -15.21 2.28 -9.04
CA LEU A 141 -15.41 0.91 -9.53
C LEU A 141 -16.75 0.32 -9.07
N LEU A 142 -17.16 0.57 -7.83
CA LEU A 142 -18.45 0.12 -7.33
C LEU A 142 -19.63 0.84 -8.00
N ARG A 143 -19.52 2.15 -8.26
CA ARG A 143 -20.55 2.90 -9.04
C ARG A 143 -20.68 2.34 -10.46
N GLN A 144 -19.58 2.04 -11.12
CA GLN A 144 -19.63 1.38 -12.43
C GLN A 144 -20.28 0.00 -12.33
N ALA A 145 -19.93 -0.81 -11.32
CA ALA A 145 -20.52 -2.12 -11.12
C ALA A 145 -22.06 -2.06 -10.92
N VAL A 146 -22.58 -1.03 -10.23
CA VAL A 146 -24.02 -0.76 -10.14
C VAL A 146 -24.60 -0.40 -11.50
N ALA A 147 -23.96 0.51 -12.23
CA ALA A 147 -24.44 0.98 -13.55
C ALA A 147 -24.48 -0.15 -14.59
N ASP A 148 -23.52 -1.07 -14.53
CA ASP A 148 -23.38 -2.22 -15.44
C ASP A 148 -24.22 -3.43 -14.99
N GLY A 149 -24.92 -3.32 -13.86
CA GLY A 149 -25.79 -4.41 -13.33
C GLY A 149 -25.04 -5.56 -12.64
N HIS A 150 -23.75 -5.39 -12.36
CA HIS A 150 -22.96 -6.35 -11.61
C HIS A 150 -23.17 -6.27 -10.11
N LEU A 151 -23.71 -5.13 -9.62
CA LEU A 151 -24.02 -4.90 -8.23
C LEU A 151 -25.48 -4.45 -8.12
N ALA A 152 -26.19 -4.90 -7.09
CA ALA A 152 -27.60 -4.55 -6.87
C ALA A 152 -27.79 -3.04 -6.72
N ALA A 153 -28.83 -2.47 -7.32
CA ALA A 153 -29.07 -1.03 -7.40
C ALA A 153 -29.39 -0.36 -6.04
N ASP A 154 -29.74 -1.15 -5.03
CA ASP A 154 -30.01 -0.70 -3.66
C ASP A 154 -28.74 -0.62 -2.80
N ARG A 155 -27.59 -1.05 -3.31
CA ARG A 155 -26.29 -0.93 -2.62
C ARG A 155 -25.76 0.50 -2.74
N ASP A 156 -25.33 1.04 -1.60
CA ASP A 156 -24.64 2.34 -1.57
C ASP A 156 -23.13 2.16 -1.79
N PRO A 157 -22.58 2.61 -2.95
CA PRO A 157 -21.15 2.47 -3.24
C PRO A 157 -20.23 3.11 -2.20
N ALA A 158 -20.65 4.18 -1.54
CA ALA A 158 -19.84 4.86 -0.52
C ALA A 158 -19.76 4.02 0.77
N VAL A 159 -20.85 3.37 1.16
CA VAL A 159 -20.89 2.46 2.33
C VAL A 159 -20.06 1.21 2.04
N GLU A 160 -20.27 0.58 0.88
CA GLU A 160 -19.52 -0.64 0.50
C GLU A 160 -18.02 -0.35 0.35
N THR A 161 -17.63 0.83 -0.16
CA THR A 161 -16.23 1.29 -0.16
C THR A 161 -15.67 1.33 1.26
N GLY A 162 -16.41 1.88 2.22
CA GLY A 162 -15.99 1.92 3.61
C GLY A 162 -15.76 0.52 4.20
N LEU A 163 -16.64 -0.44 3.90
CA LEU A 163 -16.52 -1.83 4.34
C LEU A 163 -15.32 -2.55 3.70
N LEU A 164 -15.11 -2.38 2.39
CA LEU A 164 -13.96 -2.94 1.69
C LEU A 164 -12.64 -2.40 2.24
N LEU A 165 -12.55 -1.09 2.47
CA LEU A 165 -11.35 -0.48 3.06
C LEU A 165 -11.12 -0.93 4.51
N ALA A 166 -12.16 -1.23 5.28
CA ALA A 166 -12.01 -1.78 6.62
C ALA A 166 -11.32 -3.15 6.64
N LEU A 167 -11.40 -3.93 5.53
CA LEU A 167 -10.69 -5.20 5.40
C LEU A 167 -9.16 -5.02 5.42
N THR A 168 -8.64 -3.84 5.08
CA THR A 168 -7.20 -3.56 5.23
C THR A 168 -6.73 -3.59 6.69
N GLY A 169 -7.65 -3.53 7.66
CA GLY A 169 -7.39 -3.76 9.08
C GLY A 169 -6.85 -5.16 9.40
N PHE A 170 -7.05 -6.14 8.52
CA PHE A 170 -6.40 -7.45 8.62
C PHE A 170 -4.87 -7.38 8.63
N THR A 171 -4.28 -6.30 8.10
CA THR A 171 -2.83 -6.05 8.20
C THR A 171 -2.30 -6.23 9.63
N THR A 172 -2.94 -5.61 10.61
CA THR A 172 -2.51 -5.71 12.02
C THR A 172 -2.66 -7.12 12.55
N LEU A 173 -3.75 -7.81 12.24
CA LEU A 173 -3.99 -9.18 12.70
C LEU A 173 -3.01 -10.19 12.08
N LEU A 174 -2.68 -10.03 10.80
CA LEU A 174 -1.66 -10.82 10.11
C LEU A 174 -0.26 -10.62 10.71
N GLU A 175 0.12 -9.35 10.94
CA GLU A 175 1.45 -9.02 11.49
C GLU A 175 1.62 -9.51 12.93
N LEU A 176 0.54 -9.59 13.71
CA LEU A 176 0.53 -10.15 15.07
C LEU A 176 0.33 -11.67 15.10
N GLY A 177 0.11 -12.32 13.95
CA GLY A 177 -0.15 -13.77 13.88
C GLY A 177 -1.49 -14.17 14.51
N ALA A 178 -2.45 -13.23 14.65
CA ALA A 178 -3.77 -13.50 15.18
C ALA A 178 -4.71 -14.14 14.15
N VAL A 179 -4.39 -14.04 12.88
CA VAL A 179 -5.05 -14.71 11.75
C VAL A 179 -4.01 -15.19 10.74
N THR A 180 -4.35 -16.22 9.97
CA THR A 180 -3.52 -16.73 8.87
C THR A 180 -3.83 -16.03 7.55
N ALA A 181 -2.93 -16.16 6.57
CA ALA A 181 -3.15 -15.64 5.22
C ALA A 181 -4.40 -16.27 4.57
N GLU A 182 -4.60 -17.58 4.79
CA GLU A 182 -5.74 -18.33 4.25
C GLU A 182 -7.07 -17.82 4.83
N GLU A 183 -7.13 -17.54 6.14
CA GLU A 183 -8.32 -16.97 6.79
C GLU A 183 -8.65 -15.58 6.24
N VAL A 184 -7.64 -14.75 5.98
CA VAL A 184 -7.83 -13.41 5.42
C VAL A 184 -8.32 -13.49 3.97
N VAL A 185 -7.70 -14.34 3.14
CA VAL A 185 -8.17 -14.55 1.75
C VAL A 185 -9.62 -15.04 1.75
N ALA A 186 -9.96 -16.03 2.59
CA ALA A 186 -11.33 -16.53 2.70
C ALA A 186 -12.32 -15.46 3.16
N ALA A 187 -11.92 -14.57 4.09
CA ALA A 187 -12.77 -13.47 4.55
C ALA A 187 -13.01 -12.43 3.44
N VAL A 188 -11.98 -12.07 2.68
CA VAL A 188 -12.08 -11.17 1.51
C VAL A 188 -13.00 -11.78 0.46
N ASP A 189 -12.77 -13.04 0.08
CA ASP A 189 -13.58 -13.73 -0.92
C ASP A 189 -15.04 -13.86 -0.46
N SER A 190 -15.30 -14.27 0.79
CA SER A 190 -16.64 -14.35 1.33
C SER A 190 -17.37 -13.00 1.37
N HIS A 191 -16.67 -11.89 1.64
CA HIS A 191 -17.26 -10.56 1.59
C HIS A 191 -17.62 -10.15 0.17
N LEU A 192 -16.71 -10.36 -0.78
CA LEU A 192 -16.94 -10.06 -2.19
C LEU A 192 -18.06 -10.92 -2.79
N ASP A 193 -18.15 -12.21 -2.42
CA ASP A 193 -19.24 -13.10 -2.86
C ASP A 193 -20.60 -12.60 -2.35
N ARG A 194 -20.70 -12.13 -1.09
CA ARG A 194 -21.94 -11.52 -0.59
C ARG A 194 -22.26 -10.18 -1.26
N LEU A 195 -21.25 -9.43 -1.62
CA LEU A 195 -21.41 -8.12 -2.27
C LEU A 195 -21.95 -8.30 -3.70
N PHE A 196 -21.40 -9.22 -4.46
CA PHE A 196 -21.72 -9.45 -5.89
C PHE A 196 -22.69 -10.63 -6.14
N GLY A 197 -22.94 -11.46 -5.13
CA GLY A 197 -23.79 -12.65 -5.26
C GLY A 197 -25.25 -12.45 -4.88
N GLY A 198 -25.70 -11.23 -4.59
CA GLY A 198 -27.05 -10.88 -4.19
C GLY A 198 -27.94 -10.53 -5.40
N GLY A 199 -28.06 -11.44 -6.37
CA GLY A 199 -29.00 -11.38 -7.47
C GLY A 199 -29.93 -12.58 -7.44
#